data_ec7fa8210793de13e25fbb8e41048236
#
_entry.id   ec7fa8210793de13e25fbb8e41048236
#
_cell.length_a   1.000
_cell.length_b   1.000
_cell.length_c   1.000
_cell.angle_alpha   90.00
_cell.angle_beta   90.00
_cell.angle_gamma   90.00
#
_symmetry.space_group_name_H-M   'P 1'
#
loop_
_entity.id
_entity.type
_entity.pdbx_description
1 polymer ?
#
loop_
_entity_poly.entity_id
_entity_poly.type
_entity_poly.pdbx_seq_one_letter_code
_entity_poly.pdbx_strand_id
1 'polypeptide(L)'
;MVKLIVGTDENGNNLSYNETIHRLIDREEIDETQRNILVSHQFYLPSGENAEEVERMDSEIRTIGNIDQVSADILKKFDYAALGHIHKPMKVGSEFYRYCGTPLACSVSEAGQSKGIIMVDIKQKGEITTEV
;
A
#
# COMPACT_ATOMS: atom_id res chain seq x y z
N MET A 1 -8.26 9.66 -11.27
CA MET A 1 -9.09 10.50 -10.37
C MET A 1 -8.25 11.28 -9.36
N VAL A 2 -7.31 10.66 -8.63
CA VAL A 2 -6.43 11.34 -7.64
C VAL A 2 -5.64 12.49 -8.25
N LYS A 3 -5.02 12.33 -9.43
CA LYS A 3 -4.33 13.40 -10.16
C LYS A 3 -5.20 14.62 -10.51
N LEU A 4 -6.50 14.43 -10.66
CA LEU A 4 -7.42 15.55 -10.95
C LEU A 4 -7.70 16.42 -9.71
N ILE A 5 -7.47 15.88 -8.51
CA ILE A 5 -7.77 16.57 -7.24
C ILE A 5 -6.54 17.32 -6.71
N VAL A 6 -5.33 16.75 -6.86
CA VAL A 6 -4.09 17.29 -6.27
C VAL A 6 -2.90 17.22 -7.23
N GLY A 7 -3.13 17.15 -8.52
CA GLY A 7 -2.15 16.84 -9.55
C GLY A 7 -1.12 17.95 -9.87
N THR A 8 -1.21 19.13 -9.26
CA THR A 8 -0.27 20.24 -9.48
C THR A 8 0.26 20.80 -8.17
N ASP A 9 1.51 21.28 -8.17
CA ASP A 9 2.09 22.03 -7.08
C ASP A 9 1.58 23.49 -7.05
N GLU A 10 2.08 24.28 -6.10
CA GLU A 10 1.72 25.70 -5.94
C GLU A 10 2.17 26.57 -7.12
N ASN A 11 3.14 26.11 -7.91
CA ASN A 11 3.66 26.78 -9.08
C ASN A 11 2.98 26.32 -10.40
N GLY A 12 2.03 25.39 -10.31
CA GLY A 12 1.31 24.83 -11.45
C GLY A 12 2.03 23.71 -12.18
N ASN A 13 3.13 23.16 -11.63
CA ASN A 13 3.81 22.01 -12.20
C ASN A 13 3.08 20.71 -11.87
N ASN A 14 3.11 19.76 -12.80
CA ASN A 14 2.50 18.45 -12.58
C ASN A 14 3.28 17.66 -11.53
N LEU A 15 2.59 17.17 -10.52
CA LEU A 15 3.12 16.22 -9.55
C LEU A 15 3.22 14.81 -10.16
N SER A 16 4.23 14.05 -9.74
CA SER A 16 4.28 12.61 -9.96
C SER A 16 3.12 11.92 -9.20
N TYR A 17 2.87 10.66 -9.54
CA TYR A 17 1.85 9.87 -8.83
C TYR A 17 2.18 9.73 -7.35
N ASN A 18 3.46 9.41 -7.05
CA ASN A 18 3.97 9.31 -5.68
C ASN A 18 3.74 10.61 -4.88
N GLU A 19 4.18 11.76 -5.43
CA GLU A 19 3.98 13.06 -4.77
C GLU A 19 2.50 13.39 -4.56
N THR A 20 1.66 13.01 -5.50
CA THR A 20 0.21 13.22 -5.41
C THR A 20 -0.41 12.45 -4.24
N ILE A 21 -0.03 11.18 -4.06
CA ILE A 21 -0.53 10.34 -2.95
C ILE A 21 0.01 10.85 -1.60
N HIS A 22 1.30 11.18 -1.52
CA HIS A 22 1.90 11.76 -0.31
C HIS A 22 1.19 13.06 0.09
N ARG A 23 0.99 13.97 -0.85
CA ARG A 23 0.30 15.23 -0.59
C ARG A 23 -1.16 15.03 -0.16
N LEU A 24 -1.86 14.03 -0.72
CA LEU A 24 -3.21 13.70 -0.31
C LEU A 24 -3.26 13.26 1.16
N ILE A 25 -2.34 12.38 1.56
CA ILE A 25 -2.25 11.89 2.94
C ILE A 25 -1.81 13.02 3.89
N ASP A 26 -0.86 13.87 3.49
CA ASP A 26 -0.35 14.96 4.33
C ASP A 26 -1.44 16.03 4.62
N ARG A 27 -2.42 16.18 3.73
CA ARG A 27 -3.55 17.11 3.93
C ARG A 27 -4.52 16.66 5.01
N GLU A 28 -4.51 15.38 5.39
CA GLU A 28 -5.43 14.83 6.39
C GLU A 28 -5.05 15.21 7.83
N GLU A 29 -3.88 15.87 8.05
CA GLU A 29 -3.43 16.33 9.38
C GLU A 29 -3.56 15.24 10.45
N ILE A 30 -3.00 14.06 10.18
CA ILE A 30 -3.15 12.86 11.00
C ILE A 30 -2.68 13.10 12.42
N ASP A 31 -3.55 12.93 13.40
CA ASP A 31 -3.20 12.92 14.81
C ASP A 31 -2.53 11.60 15.21
N GLU A 32 -1.21 11.60 15.27
CA GLU A 32 -0.42 10.40 15.58
C GLU A 32 -0.62 9.89 17.04
N THR A 33 -1.30 10.63 17.90
CA THR A 33 -1.66 10.16 19.25
C THR A 33 -2.86 9.22 19.22
N GLN A 34 -3.64 9.25 18.15
CA GLN A 34 -4.79 8.39 17.92
C GLN A 34 -4.39 7.12 17.14
N ARG A 35 -5.29 6.15 17.12
CA ARG A 35 -5.13 4.95 16.29
C ARG A 35 -5.48 5.30 14.85
N ASN A 36 -4.51 5.22 13.96
CA ASN A 36 -4.66 5.56 12.55
C ASN A 36 -4.52 4.31 11.68
N ILE A 37 -5.53 4.04 10.89
CA ILE A 37 -5.56 2.93 9.94
C ILE A 37 -5.69 3.48 8.54
N LEU A 38 -4.77 3.09 7.66
CA LEU A 38 -4.89 3.36 6.23
C LEU A 38 -5.55 2.18 5.53
N VAL A 39 -6.56 2.45 4.71
CA VAL A 39 -7.08 1.51 3.73
C VAL A 39 -6.80 2.09 2.35
N SER A 40 -5.98 1.39 1.55
CA SER A 40 -5.53 1.92 0.27
C SER A 40 -5.41 0.84 -0.79
N HIS A 41 -5.72 1.22 -2.04
CA HIS A 41 -5.57 0.34 -3.20
C HIS A 41 -4.52 0.92 -4.14
N GLN A 42 -3.24 0.84 -3.72
CA GLN A 42 -2.09 1.39 -4.43
C GLN A 42 -0.91 0.41 -4.38
N PHE A 43 0.03 0.57 -5.32
CA PHE A 43 1.28 -0.17 -5.31
C PHE A 43 2.33 0.56 -4.45
N TYR A 44 2.55 0.06 -3.23
CA TYR A 44 3.57 0.58 -2.32
C TYR A 44 4.86 -0.21 -2.45
N LEU A 45 5.97 0.49 -2.60
CA LEU A 45 7.31 -0.09 -2.67
C LEU A 45 8.15 0.39 -1.47
N PRO A 46 8.78 -0.53 -0.71
CA PRO A 46 9.74 -0.18 0.33
C PRO A 46 10.94 0.59 -0.25
N SER A 47 11.47 1.55 0.53
CA SER A 47 12.65 2.30 0.12
C SER A 47 13.85 1.36 -0.07
N GLY A 48 14.45 1.41 -1.26
CA GLY A 48 15.63 0.59 -1.61
C GLY A 48 15.31 -0.75 -2.28
N GLU A 49 14.04 -1.13 -2.41
CA GLU A 49 13.64 -2.26 -3.25
C GLU A 49 13.36 -1.81 -4.68
N ASN A 50 13.74 -2.64 -5.65
CA ASN A 50 13.43 -2.40 -7.05
C ASN A 50 12.07 -2.98 -7.39
N ALA A 51 11.23 -2.20 -8.07
CA ALA A 51 9.94 -2.68 -8.57
C ALA A 51 10.08 -3.95 -9.42
N GLU A 52 11.17 -4.08 -10.19
CA GLU A 52 11.46 -5.28 -10.99
C GLU A 52 11.66 -6.55 -10.15
N GLU A 53 12.17 -6.44 -8.92
CA GLU A 53 12.32 -7.62 -8.03
C GLU A 53 10.97 -8.04 -7.46
N VAL A 54 10.13 -7.08 -7.09
CA VAL A 54 8.76 -7.35 -6.64
C VAL A 54 7.92 -7.90 -7.79
N GLU A 55 8.06 -7.35 -8.99
CA GLU A 55 7.39 -7.81 -10.21
C GLU A 55 7.79 -9.25 -10.60
N ARG A 56 9.04 -9.66 -10.37
CA ARG A 56 9.47 -11.05 -10.58
C ARG A 56 8.86 -12.04 -9.59
N MET A 57 8.49 -11.57 -8.41
CA MET A 57 7.85 -12.40 -7.39
C MET A 57 6.35 -12.59 -7.64
N ASP A 58 5.75 -11.70 -8.43
CA ASP A 58 4.32 -11.76 -8.78
C ASP A 58 4.13 -11.44 -10.26
N SER A 59 3.80 -12.48 -11.05
CA SER A 59 3.60 -12.36 -12.50
C SER A 59 2.40 -11.47 -12.88
N GLU A 60 1.64 -11.01 -11.92
CA GLU A 60 0.47 -10.15 -12.12
C GLU A 60 0.81 -8.65 -12.01
N ILE A 61 1.96 -8.29 -11.43
CA ILE A 61 2.43 -6.91 -11.40
C ILE A 61 3.11 -6.57 -12.74
N ARG A 62 2.39 -6.72 -13.82
CA ARG A 62 2.79 -6.13 -15.09
C ARG A 62 2.31 -4.69 -15.17
N THR A 63 2.82 -3.84 -14.31
CA THR A 63 2.66 -2.40 -14.46
C THR A 63 3.56 -1.97 -15.62
N ILE A 64 2.95 -1.53 -16.70
CA ILE A 64 3.65 -0.90 -17.82
C ILE A 64 4.31 0.36 -17.28
N GLY A 65 5.58 0.23 -16.89
CA GLY A 65 6.47 1.34 -16.52
C GLY A 65 6.10 2.07 -15.23
N ASN A 66 6.51 1.61 -14.08
CA ASN A 66 6.68 2.29 -12.76
C ASN A 66 5.91 3.61 -12.48
N ILE A 67 4.82 3.89 -13.21
CA ILE A 67 4.14 5.18 -13.23
C ILE A 67 3.27 5.36 -11.99
N ASP A 68 2.78 4.28 -11.39
CA ASP A 68 1.80 4.30 -10.30
C ASP A 68 2.36 3.79 -8.95
N GLN A 69 3.68 3.80 -8.84
CA GLN A 69 4.39 3.38 -7.65
C GLN A 69 4.38 4.47 -6.58
N VAL A 70 4.11 4.08 -5.32
CA VAL A 70 4.13 4.96 -4.15
C VAL A 70 5.22 4.49 -3.19
N SER A 71 6.03 5.42 -2.67
CA SER A 71 6.98 5.11 -1.61
C SER A 71 6.25 4.68 -0.33
N ALA A 72 6.66 3.54 0.22
CA ALA A 72 6.08 3.01 1.45
C ALA A 72 6.42 3.82 2.70
N ASP A 73 7.31 4.81 2.61
CA ASP A 73 7.69 5.64 3.77
C ASP A 73 6.49 6.38 4.37
N ILE A 74 5.50 6.74 3.56
CA ILE A 74 4.28 7.41 4.02
C ILE A 74 3.44 6.53 4.97
N LEU A 75 3.59 5.20 4.88
CA LEU A 75 2.85 4.26 5.73
C LEU A 75 3.23 4.38 7.20
N LYS A 76 4.41 4.92 7.52
CA LYS A 76 4.91 5.10 8.89
C LYS A 76 4.04 6.02 9.75
N LYS A 77 3.17 6.83 9.14
CA LYS A 77 2.19 7.67 9.83
C LYS A 77 1.01 6.89 10.41
N PHE A 78 0.86 5.62 10.03
CA PHE A 78 -0.26 4.78 10.40
C PHE A 78 0.17 3.63 11.31
N ASP A 79 -0.71 3.23 12.21
CA ASP A 79 -0.50 2.05 13.05
C ASP A 79 -0.67 0.76 12.25
N TYR A 80 -1.59 0.76 11.29
CA TYR A 80 -1.83 -0.35 10.39
C TYR A 80 -2.20 0.15 9.00
N ALA A 81 -1.72 -0.54 7.97
CA ALA A 81 -2.12 -0.29 6.60
C ALA A 81 -2.67 -1.58 5.95
N ALA A 82 -3.96 -1.55 5.66
CA ALA A 82 -4.65 -2.58 4.88
C ALA A 82 -4.55 -2.23 3.39
N LEU A 83 -3.72 -2.97 2.66
CA LEU A 83 -3.38 -2.67 1.27
C LEU A 83 -4.06 -3.65 0.32
N GLY A 84 -4.68 -3.11 -0.73
CA GLY A 84 -5.16 -3.82 -1.90
C GLY A 84 -4.29 -3.54 -3.12
N HIS A 85 -4.57 -4.16 -4.25
CA HIS A 85 -3.89 -4.11 -5.55
C HIS A 85 -3.09 -5.39 -5.84
N ILE A 86 -2.26 -5.85 -4.91
CA ILE A 86 -1.48 -7.09 -5.08
C ILE A 86 -2.30 -8.29 -4.63
N HIS A 87 -2.43 -9.29 -5.50
CA HIS A 87 -3.24 -10.48 -5.25
C HIS A 87 -2.55 -11.50 -4.34
N LYS A 88 -1.24 -11.39 -4.15
CA LYS A 88 -0.46 -12.25 -3.27
C LYS A 88 -0.34 -11.63 -1.87
N PRO A 89 -0.53 -12.40 -0.79
CA PRO A 89 -0.27 -11.91 0.56
C PRO A 89 1.20 -11.52 0.72
N MET A 90 1.48 -10.28 1.11
CA MET A 90 2.83 -9.80 1.35
C MET A 90 2.88 -8.63 2.33
N LYS A 91 4.05 -8.45 2.95
CA LYS A 91 4.36 -7.34 3.85
C LYS A 91 5.13 -6.26 3.09
N VAL A 92 4.94 -5.01 3.49
CA VAL A 92 5.61 -3.86 2.88
C VAL A 92 6.43 -3.15 3.95
N GLY A 93 7.68 -3.55 4.12
CA GLY A 93 8.62 -2.96 5.09
C GLY A 93 8.29 -3.21 6.57
N SER A 94 7.05 -3.50 6.91
CA SER A 94 6.59 -3.77 8.27
C SER A 94 5.55 -4.90 8.29
N GLU A 95 5.44 -5.57 9.44
CA GLU A 95 4.39 -6.55 9.69
C GLU A 95 2.99 -5.96 9.68
N PHE A 96 2.87 -4.68 9.98
CA PHE A 96 1.60 -3.96 10.08
C PHE A 96 1.16 -3.28 8.77
N TYR A 97 1.98 -3.33 7.72
CA TYR A 97 1.64 -2.81 6.40
C TYR A 97 1.54 -3.98 5.43
N ARG A 98 0.31 -4.38 5.08
CA ARG A 98 0.10 -5.68 4.44
C ARG A 98 -0.87 -5.63 3.28
N TYR A 99 -0.50 -6.31 2.21
CA TYR A 99 -1.43 -6.84 1.23
C TYR A 99 -1.97 -8.16 1.76
N CYS A 100 -3.29 -8.28 1.92
CA CYS A 100 -3.92 -9.56 2.26
C CYS A 100 -4.01 -10.50 1.04
N GLY A 101 -3.86 -9.96 -0.15
CA GLY A 101 -4.13 -10.67 -1.40
C GLY A 101 -5.63 -10.75 -1.69
N THR A 102 -5.98 -11.63 -2.60
CA THR A 102 -7.38 -11.95 -2.92
C THR A 102 -7.87 -13.14 -2.08
N PRO A 103 -9.15 -13.16 -1.64
CA PRO A 103 -9.68 -14.27 -0.85
C PRO A 103 -9.77 -15.60 -1.63
N LEU A 104 -9.81 -15.52 -2.95
CA LEU A 104 -9.83 -16.65 -3.88
C LEU A 104 -8.82 -16.44 -4.99
N ALA A 105 -8.34 -17.52 -5.60
CA ALA A 105 -7.50 -17.42 -6.79
C ALA A 105 -8.29 -16.84 -7.97
N CYS A 106 -7.82 -15.73 -8.52
CA CYS A 106 -8.44 -15.03 -9.66
C CYS A 106 -7.81 -15.43 -11.00
N SER A 107 -6.66 -16.12 -10.96
CA SER A 107 -5.94 -16.57 -12.15
C SER A 107 -5.30 -17.94 -11.91
N VAL A 108 -4.88 -18.59 -13.01
CA VAL A 108 -4.20 -19.89 -12.95
C VAL A 108 -2.85 -19.79 -12.23
N SER A 109 -2.16 -18.66 -12.35
CA SER A 109 -0.88 -18.40 -11.68
C SER A 109 -1.01 -18.36 -10.16
N GLU A 110 -2.20 -18.07 -9.65
CA GLU A 110 -2.50 -18.03 -8.21
C GLU A 110 -2.91 -19.38 -7.60
N ALA A 111 -3.10 -20.42 -8.42
CA ALA A 111 -3.66 -21.70 -7.97
C ALA A 111 -2.83 -22.40 -6.86
N GLY A 112 -1.53 -22.10 -6.77
CA GLY A 112 -0.64 -22.64 -5.73
C GLY A 112 -0.46 -21.73 -4.50
N GLN A 113 -1.16 -20.58 -4.44
CA GLN A 113 -1.03 -19.63 -3.36
C GLN A 113 -2.01 -19.96 -2.22
N SER A 114 -1.55 -19.83 -0.96
CA SER A 114 -2.45 -19.83 0.19
C SER A 114 -3.23 -18.53 0.22
N LYS A 115 -4.52 -18.61 0.00
CA LYS A 115 -5.45 -17.48 0.03
C LYS A 115 -6.15 -17.43 1.39
N GLY A 116 -6.46 -16.19 1.86
CA GLY A 116 -7.11 -16.00 3.14
C GLY A 116 -7.46 -14.54 3.38
N ILE A 117 -7.88 -14.27 4.59
CA ILE A 117 -8.13 -12.93 5.11
C ILE A 117 -7.20 -12.68 6.29
N ILE A 118 -6.88 -11.44 6.56
CA ILE A 118 -6.12 -11.05 7.74
C ILE A 118 -7.09 -10.45 8.75
N MET A 119 -7.18 -11.08 9.92
CA MET A 119 -7.85 -10.50 11.08
C MET A 119 -6.87 -9.58 11.80
N VAL A 120 -7.31 -8.37 12.10
CA VAL A 120 -6.48 -7.36 12.77
C VAL A 120 -7.21 -6.91 14.02
N ASP A 121 -6.58 -7.13 15.18
CA ASP A 121 -7.08 -6.63 16.47
C ASP A 121 -6.23 -5.44 16.91
N ILE A 122 -6.84 -4.27 17.00
CA ILE A 122 -6.19 -3.01 17.40
C ILE A 122 -6.80 -2.57 18.72
N LYS A 123 -6.06 -2.77 19.81
CA LYS A 123 -6.48 -2.41 21.17
C LYS A 123 -6.11 -0.97 21.51
N GLN A 124 -5.03 -0.77 22.24
CA GLN A 124 -4.51 0.56 22.52
C GLN A 124 -3.58 1.00 21.38
N LYS A 125 -3.22 2.30 21.36
CA LYS A 125 -2.21 2.84 20.44
C LYS A 125 -0.92 2.03 20.55
N GLY A 126 -0.47 1.48 19.40
CA GLY A 126 0.73 0.63 19.32
C GLY A 126 0.52 -0.84 19.70
N GLU A 127 -0.67 -1.24 20.14
CA GLU A 127 -1.00 -2.63 20.48
C GLU A 127 -1.84 -3.26 19.36
N ILE A 128 -1.16 -3.94 18.43
CA ILE A 128 -1.77 -4.54 17.24
C ILE A 128 -1.36 -6.01 17.15
N THR A 129 -2.34 -6.86 16.91
CA THR A 129 -2.12 -8.28 16.60
C THR A 129 -2.78 -8.63 15.28
N THR A 130 -2.14 -9.50 14.50
CA THR A 130 -2.63 -9.95 13.19
C THR A 130 -2.65 -11.48 13.16
N GLU A 131 -3.74 -12.04 12.62
CA GLU A 131 -3.91 -13.48 12.38
C GLU A 131 -4.38 -13.69 10.93
N VAL A 132 -3.89 -14.78 10.28
CA VAL A 132 -4.23 -15.14 8.90
C VAL A 132 -5.10 -16.37 8.87
#